data_0c5c254c4aef972e2eda012e05c8e4a8
#
_entry.id   0c5c254c4aef972e2eda012e05c8e4a8
#
_cell.length_a   1.000
_cell.length_b   1.000
_cell.length_c   1.000
_cell.angle_alpha   90.00
_cell.angle_beta   90.00
_cell.angle_gamma   90.00
#
_symmetry.space_group_name_H-M   'P 1'
#
loop_
_entity.id
_entity.type
_entity.pdbx_description
1 polymer ?
#
loop_
_entity_poly.entity_id
_entity_poly.type
_entity_poly.pdbx_seq_one_letter_code
_entity_poly.pdbx_strand_id
1 'polypeptide(L)'
;MLREIYNHHNISRTQISKNLEINKATISSILNKLKYKSLVNEVGEGDSTKSGGRKPILLKVNHLYGYCISLDLTYSSVEVMYNYFDGNVIKHESYDLPDEKVSSILSIIKKHIDIQEKLDTYNGLLGVSVSIHGVVDNEQHVTYLPFHETEGISIAKKIKEITNVPVVVENEANLSALYERNFNHNLSYNNLIALSIHKGIGAGLIINNQLYRGANGEAGEIGKTLVSKVSDNVEIFHKIEDIFSQEALLHNLSNQLNEKMTLSKLIQFYNEKNPVVVEEMEQFINKIAVL
;
A
#
# COMPACT_ATOMS: atom_id res chain seq x y z
N MET A 1 -3.72 -18.53 -10.95
CA MET A 1 -3.29 -19.68 -10.15
C MET A 1 -2.21 -19.31 -9.13
N LEU A 2 -1.07 -18.72 -9.49
CA LEU A 2 -0.07 -18.30 -8.48
C LEU A 2 -0.68 -17.32 -7.45
N ARG A 3 -1.41 -16.30 -7.93
CA ARG A 3 -2.17 -15.39 -7.06
C ARG A 3 -3.14 -16.15 -6.15
N GLU A 4 -3.82 -17.16 -6.63
CA GLU A 4 -4.74 -17.97 -5.84
C GLU A 4 -4.03 -18.72 -4.70
N ILE A 5 -2.82 -19.25 -4.98
CA ILE A 5 -1.99 -19.91 -3.96
C ILE A 5 -1.42 -18.88 -2.97
N TYR A 6 -1.09 -17.69 -3.45
CA TYR A 6 -0.60 -16.58 -2.62
C TYR A 6 -1.68 -16.11 -1.64
N ASN A 7 -2.89 -15.93 -2.14
CA ASN A 7 -4.01 -15.39 -1.37
C ASN A 7 -4.64 -16.39 -0.38
N HIS A 8 -4.42 -17.69 -0.55
CA HIS A 8 -5.00 -18.72 0.30
C HIS A 8 -3.91 -19.59 0.89
N HIS A 9 -3.61 -19.39 2.17
CA HIS A 9 -2.66 -20.25 2.87
C HIS A 9 -3.12 -21.71 2.85
N ASN A 10 -2.21 -22.62 2.44
CA ASN A 10 -2.44 -24.06 2.43
C ASN A 10 -3.63 -24.52 1.55
N ILE A 11 -3.74 -23.99 0.34
CA ILE A 11 -4.82 -24.32 -0.59
C ILE A 11 -4.54 -25.66 -1.33
N SER A 12 -5.57 -26.47 -1.54
CA SER A 12 -5.46 -27.70 -2.33
C SER A 12 -5.72 -27.49 -3.82
N ARG A 13 -5.19 -28.40 -4.68
CA ARG A 13 -5.49 -28.39 -6.12
C ARG A 13 -6.98 -28.43 -6.44
N THR A 14 -7.75 -29.17 -5.64
CA THR A 14 -9.21 -29.27 -5.82
C THR A 14 -9.88 -27.93 -5.53
N GLN A 15 -9.45 -27.25 -4.48
CA GLN A 15 -9.98 -25.93 -4.14
C GLN A 15 -9.61 -24.90 -5.22
N ILE A 16 -8.36 -24.89 -5.70
CA ILE A 16 -7.93 -23.99 -6.79
C ILE A 16 -8.78 -24.25 -8.06
N SER A 17 -9.00 -25.53 -8.41
CA SER A 17 -9.85 -25.91 -9.55
C SER A 17 -11.27 -25.37 -9.42
N LYS A 18 -11.83 -25.41 -8.23
CA LYS A 18 -13.15 -24.89 -7.93
C LYS A 18 -13.19 -23.35 -7.97
N ASN A 19 -12.23 -22.68 -7.34
CA ASN A 19 -12.19 -21.22 -7.23
C ASN A 19 -11.97 -20.55 -8.61
N LEU A 20 -11.16 -21.18 -9.46
CA LEU A 20 -10.83 -20.64 -10.79
C LEU A 20 -11.71 -21.20 -11.91
N GLU A 21 -12.63 -22.14 -11.60
CA GLU A 21 -13.46 -22.85 -12.59
C GLU A 21 -12.67 -23.54 -13.71
N ILE A 22 -11.44 -23.98 -13.38
CA ILE A 22 -10.52 -24.64 -14.32
C ILE A 22 -10.45 -26.14 -13.99
N ASN A 23 -10.43 -26.99 -15.01
CA ASN A 23 -10.36 -28.43 -14.82
C ASN A 23 -9.05 -28.88 -14.14
N LYS A 24 -9.12 -29.98 -13.38
CA LYS A 24 -8.00 -30.49 -12.58
C LYS A 24 -6.76 -30.86 -13.38
N ALA A 25 -6.90 -31.26 -14.66
CA ALA A 25 -5.76 -31.62 -15.51
C ALA A 25 -4.95 -30.38 -15.87
N THR A 26 -5.63 -29.30 -16.24
CA THR A 26 -5.00 -27.98 -16.51
C THR A 26 -4.33 -27.42 -15.26
N ILE A 27 -5.01 -27.48 -14.10
CA ILE A 27 -4.42 -27.07 -12.81
C ILE A 27 -3.14 -27.87 -12.54
N SER A 28 -3.14 -29.19 -12.74
CA SER A 28 -1.96 -30.04 -12.50
C SER A 28 -0.80 -29.66 -13.43
N SER A 29 -1.08 -29.39 -14.71
CA SER A 29 -0.06 -28.95 -15.67
C SER A 29 0.58 -27.60 -15.27
N ILE A 30 -0.24 -26.62 -14.90
CA ILE A 30 0.26 -25.32 -14.45
C ILE A 30 1.04 -25.46 -13.14
N LEU A 31 0.55 -26.25 -12.20
CA LEU A 31 1.21 -26.49 -10.92
C LEU A 31 2.60 -27.09 -11.10
N ASN A 32 2.74 -28.08 -12.00
CA ASN A 32 4.04 -28.67 -12.29
C ASN A 32 5.04 -27.62 -12.81
N LYS A 33 4.59 -26.69 -13.66
CA LYS A 33 5.43 -25.57 -14.12
C LYS A 33 5.82 -24.63 -12.98
N LEU A 34 4.89 -24.31 -12.07
CA LEU A 34 5.18 -23.45 -10.90
C LEU A 34 6.16 -24.12 -9.92
N LYS A 35 6.01 -25.43 -9.70
CA LYS A 35 6.94 -26.23 -8.87
C LYS A 35 8.31 -26.33 -9.52
N TYR A 36 8.37 -26.59 -10.83
CA TYR A 36 9.64 -26.63 -11.57
C TYR A 36 10.41 -25.29 -11.47
N LYS A 37 9.70 -24.16 -11.44
CA LYS A 37 10.28 -22.84 -11.22
C LYS A 37 10.53 -22.52 -9.75
N SER A 38 10.31 -23.46 -8.83
CA SER A 38 10.44 -23.27 -7.37
C SER A 38 9.55 -22.16 -6.79
N LEU A 39 8.48 -21.76 -7.46
CA LEU A 39 7.56 -20.72 -7.02
C LEU A 39 6.56 -21.21 -5.96
N VAL A 40 6.31 -22.53 -5.89
CA VAL A 40 5.31 -23.15 -5.04
C VAL A 40 5.86 -24.43 -4.44
N ASN A 41 5.59 -24.64 -3.15
CA ASN A 41 5.93 -25.84 -2.39
C ASN A 41 4.66 -26.62 -2.00
N GLU A 42 4.81 -27.93 -1.81
CA GLU A 42 3.85 -28.78 -1.13
C GLU A 42 4.19 -28.80 0.36
N VAL A 43 3.22 -28.49 1.21
CA VAL A 43 3.44 -28.26 2.66
C VAL A 43 2.78 -29.31 3.56
N GLY A 44 2.23 -30.37 2.97
CA GLY A 44 1.65 -31.48 3.71
C GLY A 44 0.28 -31.90 3.19
N GLU A 45 -0.41 -32.73 3.95
CA GLU A 45 -1.75 -33.22 3.64
C GLU A 45 -2.80 -32.47 4.46
N GLY A 46 -3.87 -32.07 3.80
CA GLY A 46 -5.05 -31.50 4.47
C GLY A 46 -5.99 -32.56 5.05
N ASP A 47 -7.08 -32.12 5.63
CA ASP A 47 -8.10 -33.03 6.16
C ASP A 47 -8.83 -33.78 5.06
N SER A 48 -9.19 -35.05 5.33
CA SER A 48 -10.04 -35.84 4.45
C SER A 48 -11.42 -35.20 4.36
N THR A 49 -12.07 -35.30 3.19
CA THR A 49 -13.47 -34.90 3.08
C THR A 49 -14.36 -35.80 3.91
N LYS A 50 -15.53 -35.29 4.37
CA LYS A 50 -16.51 -36.06 5.16
C LYS A 50 -16.95 -37.37 4.51
N SER A 51 -16.83 -37.45 3.17
CA SER A 51 -17.15 -38.66 2.36
C SER A 51 -15.98 -39.63 2.21
N GLY A 52 -14.85 -39.40 2.90
CA GLY A 52 -13.63 -40.19 2.75
C GLY A 52 -12.84 -39.83 1.50
N GLY A 53 -11.74 -40.52 1.26
CA GLY A 53 -10.87 -40.35 0.10
C GLY A 53 -9.44 -39.97 0.48
N ARG A 54 -8.55 -39.86 -0.53
CA ARG A 54 -7.15 -39.46 -0.33
C ARG A 54 -7.09 -38.01 0.15
N LYS A 55 -6.33 -37.79 1.21
CA LYS A 55 -6.08 -36.45 1.74
C LYS A 55 -5.51 -35.53 0.66
N PRO A 56 -6.01 -34.28 0.54
CA PRO A 56 -5.51 -33.34 -0.45
C PRO A 56 -4.11 -32.86 -0.07
N ILE A 57 -3.21 -32.76 -1.05
CA ILE A 57 -1.92 -32.09 -0.87
C ILE A 57 -2.15 -30.59 -0.82
N LEU A 58 -1.62 -29.93 0.20
CA LEU A 58 -1.67 -28.50 0.39
C LEU A 58 -0.49 -27.80 -0.27
N LEU A 59 -0.74 -26.64 -0.81
CA LEU A 59 0.19 -25.83 -1.58
C LEU A 59 0.40 -24.48 -0.90
N LYS A 60 1.64 -24.01 -0.90
CA LYS A 60 2.02 -22.68 -0.43
C LYS A 60 3.01 -22.04 -1.41
N VAL A 61 2.99 -20.72 -1.51
CA VAL A 61 4.05 -19.98 -2.20
C VAL A 61 5.39 -20.22 -1.48
N ASN A 62 6.45 -20.39 -2.26
CA ASN A 62 7.79 -20.60 -1.70
C ASN A 62 8.37 -19.25 -1.24
N HIS A 63 8.32 -18.96 0.05
CA HIS A 63 8.83 -17.71 0.62
C HIS A 63 10.33 -17.48 0.32
N LEU A 64 11.14 -18.56 0.27
CA LEU A 64 12.57 -18.48 -0.05
C LEU A 64 12.85 -18.30 -1.54
N TYR A 65 11.82 -18.17 -2.40
CA TYR A 65 12.06 -17.92 -3.82
C TYR A 65 12.90 -16.66 -4.07
N GLY A 66 12.68 -15.62 -3.27
CA GLY A 66 13.41 -14.37 -3.28
C GLY A 66 12.77 -13.37 -2.32
N TYR A 67 13.21 -12.13 -2.38
CA TYR A 67 12.65 -11.05 -1.57
C TYR A 67 12.43 -9.78 -2.40
N CYS A 68 11.61 -8.87 -1.90
CA CYS A 68 11.38 -7.55 -2.46
C CYS A 68 11.75 -6.48 -1.44
N ILE A 69 12.11 -5.29 -1.91
CA ILE A 69 12.23 -4.08 -1.10
C ILE A 69 11.02 -3.21 -1.41
N SER A 70 10.26 -2.88 -0.38
CA SER A 70 9.15 -1.93 -0.44
C SER A 70 9.55 -0.64 0.24
N LEU A 71 9.41 0.46 -0.48
CA LEU A 71 9.74 1.80 -0.03
C LEU A 71 8.44 2.60 0.06
N ASP A 72 8.22 3.30 1.19
CA ASP A 72 7.17 4.30 1.29
C ASP A 72 7.79 5.67 1.53
N LEU A 73 7.55 6.59 0.60
CA LEU A 73 8.10 7.94 0.62
C LEU A 73 7.06 8.87 1.22
N THR A 74 7.15 9.07 2.53
CA THR A 74 6.30 10.03 3.22
C THR A 74 6.86 11.45 3.10
N TYR A 75 6.18 12.42 3.65
CA TYR A 75 6.65 13.82 3.66
C TYR A 75 7.84 14.08 4.59
N SER A 76 8.14 13.20 5.54
CA SER A 76 9.22 13.40 6.53
C SER A 76 10.14 12.21 6.69
N SER A 77 9.80 11.05 6.11
CA SER A 77 10.59 9.82 6.26
C SER A 77 10.59 8.97 4.99
N VAL A 78 11.54 8.08 4.93
CA VAL A 78 11.55 6.94 4.01
C VAL A 78 11.39 5.68 4.85
N GLU A 79 10.29 4.97 4.66
CA GLU A 79 10.08 3.65 5.23
C GLU A 79 10.64 2.60 4.29
N VAL A 80 11.47 1.70 4.82
CA VAL A 80 12.10 0.64 4.04
C VAL A 80 11.71 -0.70 4.63
N MET A 81 11.03 -1.52 3.83
CA MET A 81 10.58 -2.83 4.25
C MET A 81 11.10 -3.91 3.31
N TYR A 82 11.65 -4.97 3.88
CA TYR A 82 12.06 -6.17 3.17
C TYR A 82 11.01 -7.26 3.38
N ASN A 83 10.54 -7.85 2.29
CA ASN A 83 9.52 -8.87 2.31
C ASN A 83 9.98 -10.11 1.56
N TYR A 84 9.75 -11.29 2.14
CA TYR A 84 9.83 -12.53 1.39
C TYR A 84 8.82 -12.56 0.23
N PHE A 85 9.04 -13.48 -0.71
CA PHE A 85 8.16 -13.66 -1.88
C PHE A 85 6.70 -13.96 -1.51
N ASP A 86 6.41 -14.45 -0.33
CA ASP A 86 5.06 -14.68 0.20
C ASP A 86 4.48 -13.47 0.97
N GLY A 87 5.18 -12.33 0.98
CA GLY A 87 4.74 -11.10 1.63
C GLY A 87 5.09 -10.99 3.12
N ASN A 88 5.63 -12.04 3.74
CA ASN A 88 6.06 -11.97 5.13
C ASN A 88 7.18 -10.95 5.30
N VAL A 89 7.03 -10.07 6.29
CA VAL A 89 8.02 -9.04 6.59
C VAL A 89 9.28 -9.67 7.18
N ILE A 90 10.43 -9.33 6.63
CA ILE A 90 11.75 -9.72 7.12
C ILE A 90 12.27 -8.64 8.05
N LYS A 91 12.20 -7.39 7.59
CA LYS A 91 12.74 -6.23 8.28
C LYS A 91 11.98 -4.98 7.88
N HIS A 92 11.82 -4.05 8.80
CA HIS A 92 11.27 -2.72 8.56
C HIS A 92 12.14 -1.69 9.27
N GLU A 93 12.48 -0.62 8.56
CA GLU A 93 13.30 0.48 9.07
C GLU A 93 12.70 1.80 8.60
N SER A 94 12.75 2.80 9.48
CA SER A 94 12.29 4.16 9.20
C SER A 94 13.48 5.12 9.25
N TYR A 95 13.58 6.01 8.28
CA TYR A 95 14.63 7.01 8.17
C TYR A 95 14.03 8.39 8.02
N ASP A 96 14.25 9.24 9.00
CA ASP A 96 13.86 10.64 8.91
C ASP A 96 14.62 11.33 7.77
N LEU A 97 13.92 12.13 6.98
CA LEU A 97 14.52 12.93 5.92
C LEU A 97 15.15 14.19 6.52
N PRO A 98 16.42 14.48 6.21
CA PRO A 98 17.09 15.69 6.68
C PRO A 98 16.58 16.96 5.97
N ASP A 99 16.00 16.80 4.80
CA ASP A 99 15.46 17.85 3.94
C ASP A 99 14.38 17.27 3.00
N GLU A 100 13.75 18.13 2.22
CA GLU A 100 12.69 17.75 1.26
C GLU A 100 13.22 17.36 -0.12
N LYS A 101 14.54 17.10 -0.27
CA LYS A 101 15.17 16.82 -1.57
C LYS A 101 15.10 15.36 -1.96
N VAL A 102 14.76 15.11 -3.21
CA VAL A 102 14.77 13.76 -3.78
C VAL A 102 16.18 13.15 -3.78
N SER A 103 17.24 13.94 -3.86
CA SER A 103 18.62 13.45 -3.73
C SER A 103 18.91 12.79 -2.37
N SER A 104 18.36 13.33 -1.28
CA SER A 104 18.47 12.74 0.06
C SER A 104 17.73 11.41 0.17
N ILE A 105 16.51 11.33 -0.40
CA ILE A 105 15.75 10.09 -0.52
C ILE A 105 16.55 9.02 -1.27
N LEU A 106 17.10 9.37 -2.42
CA LEU A 106 17.88 8.43 -3.24
C LEU A 106 19.15 7.94 -2.54
N SER A 107 19.78 8.75 -1.69
CA SER A 107 20.92 8.34 -0.90
C SER A 107 20.57 7.23 0.11
N ILE A 108 19.42 7.35 0.77
CA ILE A 108 18.89 6.32 1.68
C ILE A 108 18.59 5.04 0.89
N ILE A 109 17.83 5.15 -0.20
CA ILE A 109 17.45 4.00 -1.03
C ILE A 109 18.69 3.28 -1.56
N LYS A 110 19.68 4.01 -2.08
CA LYS A 110 20.91 3.44 -2.60
C LYS A 110 21.65 2.61 -1.55
N LYS A 111 21.75 3.11 -0.34
CA LYS A 111 22.36 2.38 0.78
C LYS A 111 21.71 1.01 0.98
N HIS A 112 20.39 0.92 0.92
CA HIS A 112 19.67 -0.35 1.10
C HIS A 112 19.81 -1.30 -0.09
N ILE A 113 19.88 -0.77 -1.31
CA ILE A 113 20.07 -1.57 -2.53
C ILE A 113 21.51 -2.08 -2.61
N ASP A 114 22.51 -1.25 -2.30
CA ASP A 114 23.94 -1.61 -2.38
C ASP A 114 24.35 -2.61 -1.29
N ILE A 115 23.78 -2.49 -0.10
CA ILE A 115 24.14 -3.37 1.04
C ILE A 115 23.69 -4.80 0.78
N GLN A 116 22.77 -5.06 -0.17
CA GLN A 116 22.22 -6.39 -0.45
C GLN A 116 22.47 -7.33 0.75
N GLU A 117 21.71 -7.17 1.84
CA GLU A 117 21.73 -8.21 2.87
C GLU A 117 21.52 -9.51 2.11
N LYS A 118 22.52 -10.38 2.11
CA LYS A 118 22.41 -11.69 1.47
C LYS A 118 21.40 -12.49 2.27
N LEU A 119 20.14 -12.15 2.06
CA LEU A 119 19.05 -12.95 2.58
C LEU A 119 19.17 -14.32 1.92
N ASP A 120 19.09 -15.36 2.74
CA ASP A 120 19.20 -16.75 2.27
C ASP A 120 17.95 -17.14 1.45
N THR A 121 17.92 -16.64 0.22
CA THR A 121 16.87 -16.89 -0.77
C THR A 121 17.48 -17.31 -2.09
N TYR A 122 16.73 -18.10 -2.91
CA TYR A 122 17.26 -18.70 -4.12
C TYR A 122 17.63 -17.69 -5.21
N ASN A 123 16.87 -16.61 -5.33
CA ASN A 123 17.02 -15.62 -6.42
C ASN A 123 17.39 -14.20 -5.92
N GLY A 124 17.63 -14.02 -4.62
CA GLY A 124 17.96 -12.71 -4.07
C GLY A 124 16.84 -11.70 -4.24
N LEU A 125 17.21 -10.44 -4.54
CA LEU A 125 16.26 -9.34 -4.77
C LEU A 125 15.49 -9.56 -6.07
N LEU A 126 14.17 -9.59 -5.98
CA LEU A 126 13.25 -9.81 -7.12
C LEU A 126 12.75 -8.50 -7.72
N GLY A 127 12.60 -7.47 -6.92
CA GLY A 127 12.06 -6.19 -7.34
C GLY A 127 12.01 -5.15 -6.23
N VAL A 128 11.81 -3.91 -6.63
CA VAL A 128 11.63 -2.77 -5.72
C VAL A 128 10.27 -2.14 -6.01
N SER A 129 9.46 -1.95 -4.97
CA SER A 129 8.22 -1.18 -5.04
C SER A 129 8.38 0.15 -4.32
N VAL A 130 7.81 1.20 -4.87
CA VAL A 130 7.85 2.55 -4.29
C VAL A 130 6.43 3.07 -4.15
N SER A 131 6.02 3.31 -2.94
CA SER A 131 4.79 4.03 -2.58
C SER A 131 5.11 5.52 -2.47
N ILE A 132 4.30 6.37 -3.07
CA ILE A 132 4.43 7.81 -2.96
C ILE A 132 3.11 8.48 -2.62
N HIS A 133 3.18 9.53 -1.82
CA HIS A 133 2.07 10.44 -1.55
C HIS A 133 2.01 11.53 -2.63
N GLY A 134 1.70 11.14 -3.86
CA GLY A 134 1.73 12.00 -5.04
C GLY A 134 0.99 11.37 -6.22
N VAL A 135 1.09 11.97 -7.40
CA VAL A 135 0.42 11.49 -8.61
C VAL A 135 1.36 10.66 -9.47
N VAL A 136 0.88 9.48 -9.85
CA VAL A 136 1.58 8.55 -10.75
C VAL A 136 0.70 8.28 -11.96
N ASP A 137 1.21 8.53 -13.16
CA ASP A 137 0.49 8.30 -14.40
C ASP A 137 0.38 6.80 -14.76
N ASN A 138 -0.33 6.52 -15.85
CA ASN A 138 -0.52 5.15 -16.34
C ASN A 138 0.76 4.46 -16.80
N GLU A 139 1.84 5.21 -17.04
CA GLU A 139 3.16 4.73 -17.46
C GLU A 139 4.12 4.62 -16.26
N GLN A 140 3.62 4.84 -15.03
CA GLN A 140 4.38 4.84 -13.78
C GLN A 140 5.40 5.98 -13.66
N HIS A 141 5.13 7.13 -14.31
CA HIS A 141 5.88 8.34 -14.06
C HIS A 141 5.24 9.12 -12.90
N VAL A 142 6.10 9.64 -12.03
CA VAL A 142 5.68 10.57 -10.98
C VAL A 142 5.48 11.93 -11.62
N THR A 143 4.23 12.36 -11.77
CA THR A 143 3.88 13.64 -12.38
C THR A 143 3.75 14.77 -11.37
N TYR A 144 3.47 14.41 -10.11
CA TYR A 144 3.38 15.34 -8.99
C TYR A 144 3.84 14.67 -7.71
N LEU A 145 4.75 15.30 -7.01
CA LEU A 145 5.26 14.86 -5.72
C LEU A 145 5.22 16.06 -4.75
N PRO A 146 4.12 16.22 -3.99
CA PRO A 146 4.04 17.27 -2.99
C PRO A 146 5.07 17.01 -1.89
N PHE A 147 5.51 18.04 -1.21
CA PHE A 147 6.42 17.97 -0.07
C PHE A 147 7.88 17.64 -0.39
N HIS A 148 8.25 17.37 -1.66
CA HIS A 148 9.62 17.07 -2.06
C HIS A 148 10.06 17.89 -3.26
N GLU A 149 11.27 18.42 -3.19
CA GLU A 149 11.93 19.09 -4.31
C GLU A 149 12.50 18.03 -5.24
N THR A 150 11.89 17.86 -6.40
CA THR A 150 12.29 16.81 -7.37
C THR A 150 13.62 17.09 -8.04
N GLU A 151 14.07 18.35 -8.06
CA GLU A 151 15.33 18.76 -8.70
C GLU A 151 15.44 18.29 -10.18
N GLY A 152 14.29 18.03 -10.84
CA GLY A 152 14.24 17.42 -12.18
C GLY A 152 14.61 15.93 -12.21
N ILE A 153 14.67 15.26 -11.05
CA ILE A 153 15.07 13.87 -10.92
C ILE A 153 13.83 12.97 -10.96
N SER A 154 13.85 11.97 -11.83
CA SER A 154 12.87 10.87 -11.81
C SER A 154 13.30 9.79 -10.83
N ILE A 155 12.57 9.65 -9.71
CA ILE A 155 12.83 8.63 -8.69
C ILE A 155 12.85 7.23 -9.29
N ALA A 156 11.81 6.87 -10.07
CA ALA A 156 11.72 5.56 -10.70
C ALA A 156 12.91 5.26 -11.61
N LYS A 157 13.33 6.24 -12.42
CA LYS A 157 14.48 6.11 -13.32
C LYS A 157 15.76 5.92 -12.52
N LYS A 158 15.97 6.71 -11.47
CA LYS A 158 17.18 6.62 -10.64
C LYS A 158 17.27 5.29 -9.89
N ILE A 159 16.18 4.79 -9.35
CA ILE A 159 16.17 3.46 -8.71
C ILE A 159 16.45 2.37 -9.76
N LYS A 160 15.92 2.47 -10.98
CA LYS A 160 16.24 1.54 -12.07
C LYS A 160 17.71 1.58 -12.47
N GLU A 161 18.38 2.73 -12.37
CA GLU A 161 19.82 2.88 -12.68
C GLU A 161 20.72 2.20 -11.62
N ILE A 162 20.28 2.12 -10.38
CA ILE A 162 21.05 1.52 -9.27
C ILE A 162 20.66 0.06 -8.98
N THR A 163 19.70 -0.50 -9.68
CA THR A 163 19.28 -1.90 -9.52
C THR A 163 19.02 -2.55 -10.88
N ASN A 164 19.28 -3.86 -10.98
CA ASN A 164 19.02 -4.65 -12.18
C ASN A 164 17.68 -5.39 -12.12
N VAL A 165 16.82 -5.06 -11.14
CA VAL A 165 15.51 -5.70 -10.96
C VAL A 165 14.38 -4.75 -11.37
N PRO A 166 13.18 -5.27 -11.63
CA PRO A 166 12.00 -4.44 -11.88
C PRO A 166 11.73 -3.45 -10.75
N VAL A 167 11.36 -2.23 -11.12
CA VAL A 167 10.93 -1.16 -10.19
C VAL A 167 9.52 -0.73 -10.55
N VAL A 168 8.63 -0.74 -9.57
CA VAL A 168 7.25 -0.30 -9.69
C VAL A 168 7.04 0.90 -8.78
N VAL A 169 6.44 1.96 -9.30
CA VAL A 169 6.07 3.15 -8.51
C VAL A 169 4.56 3.33 -8.59
N GLU A 170 3.92 3.57 -7.47
CA GLU A 170 2.48 3.77 -7.41
C GLU A 170 2.10 4.75 -6.29
N ASN A 171 0.94 5.39 -6.46
CA ASN A 171 0.32 6.21 -5.42
C ASN A 171 -0.09 5.34 -4.23
N GLU A 172 0.07 5.83 -3.02
CA GLU A 172 -0.17 5.14 -1.75
C GLU A 172 -1.65 4.73 -1.60
N ALA A 173 -2.62 5.60 -1.92
CA ALA A 173 -4.05 5.24 -1.85
C ALA A 173 -4.42 4.16 -2.87
N ASN A 174 -3.80 4.18 -4.07
CA ASN A 174 -3.95 3.14 -5.07
C ASN A 174 -3.39 1.79 -4.57
N LEU A 175 -2.24 1.80 -3.88
CA LEU A 175 -1.68 0.58 -3.28
C LEU A 175 -2.59 0.02 -2.19
N SER A 176 -3.18 0.89 -1.36
CA SER A 176 -4.17 0.49 -0.34
C SER A 176 -5.38 -0.18 -0.98
N ALA A 177 -5.93 0.40 -2.05
CA ALA A 177 -7.04 -0.20 -2.79
C ALA A 177 -6.67 -1.55 -3.43
N LEU A 178 -5.45 -1.65 -3.99
CA LEU A 178 -4.93 -2.91 -4.55
C LEU A 178 -4.75 -3.97 -3.48
N TYR A 179 -4.31 -3.59 -2.29
CA TYR A 179 -4.16 -4.50 -1.15
C TYR A 179 -5.52 -5.06 -0.73
N GLU A 180 -6.51 -4.21 -0.50
CA GLU A 180 -7.87 -4.63 -0.14
C GLU A 180 -8.49 -5.57 -1.17
N ARG A 181 -8.38 -5.24 -2.46
CA ARG A 181 -8.85 -6.10 -3.54
C ARG A 181 -8.18 -7.46 -3.59
N ASN A 182 -6.85 -7.50 -3.37
CA ASN A 182 -6.05 -8.70 -3.61
C ASN A 182 -5.96 -9.61 -2.39
N PHE A 183 -5.97 -9.06 -1.17
CA PHE A 183 -5.60 -9.76 0.06
C PHE A 183 -6.69 -9.78 1.13
N ASN A 184 -7.76 -8.99 0.99
CA ASN A 184 -8.89 -9.07 1.90
C ASN A 184 -9.81 -10.23 1.50
N HIS A 185 -9.54 -11.41 2.06
CA HIS A 185 -10.19 -12.68 1.68
C HIS A 185 -11.63 -12.81 2.16
N ASN A 186 -12.07 -11.97 3.08
CA ASN A 186 -13.42 -12.05 3.65
C ASN A 186 -14.47 -11.40 2.75
N LEU A 187 -14.05 -10.54 1.82
CA LEU A 187 -14.93 -9.72 1.00
C LEU A 187 -14.42 -9.72 -0.44
N SER A 188 -15.25 -10.17 -1.37
CA SER A 188 -14.97 -10.13 -2.81
C SER A 188 -15.63 -8.88 -3.41
N TYR A 189 -14.88 -7.79 -3.46
CA TYR A 189 -15.36 -6.55 -4.08
C TYR A 189 -14.90 -6.42 -5.53
N ASN A 190 -15.84 -6.25 -6.45
CA ASN A 190 -15.54 -5.82 -7.82
C ASN A 190 -15.30 -4.31 -7.90
N ASN A 191 -15.90 -3.57 -6.99
CA ASN A 191 -15.77 -2.13 -6.87
C ASN A 191 -15.51 -1.78 -5.41
N LEU A 192 -14.49 -0.97 -5.15
CA LEU A 192 -14.18 -0.47 -3.82
C LEU A 192 -13.49 0.90 -3.91
N ILE A 193 -13.59 1.66 -2.85
CA ILE A 193 -12.86 2.90 -2.64
C ILE A 193 -12.06 2.74 -1.35
N ALA A 194 -10.75 2.93 -1.42
CA ALA A 194 -9.88 3.02 -0.26
C ALA A 194 -9.55 4.49 -0.01
N LEU A 195 -9.95 5.02 1.12
CA LEU A 195 -9.63 6.39 1.53
C LEU A 195 -8.30 6.40 2.29
N SER A 196 -7.42 7.29 1.88
CA SER A 196 -6.18 7.60 2.58
C SER A 196 -6.26 9.00 3.16
N ILE A 197 -6.12 9.11 4.48
CA ILE A 197 -6.25 10.37 5.23
C ILE A 197 -4.98 10.57 6.02
N HIS A 198 -4.09 11.40 5.48
CA HIS A 198 -2.83 11.79 6.08
C HIS A 198 -2.69 13.30 6.11
N LYS A 199 -1.57 13.83 5.64
CA LYS A 199 -1.36 15.27 5.41
C LYS A 199 -2.30 15.81 4.32
N GLY A 200 -2.51 15.00 3.26
CA GLY A 200 -3.56 15.17 2.27
C GLY A 200 -4.66 14.12 2.41
N ILE A 201 -5.62 14.14 1.49
CA ILE A 201 -6.68 13.14 1.34
C ILE A 201 -6.68 12.60 -0.07
N GLY A 202 -6.50 11.30 -0.21
CA GLY A 202 -6.55 10.58 -1.48
C GLY A 202 -7.54 9.43 -1.46
N ALA A 203 -7.89 8.91 -2.63
CA ALA A 203 -8.68 7.70 -2.76
C ALA A 203 -8.13 6.79 -3.85
N GLY A 204 -7.92 5.53 -3.52
CA GLY A 204 -7.68 4.48 -4.50
C GLY A 204 -9.01 3.87 -4.97
N LEU A 205 -9.20 3.77 -6.27
CA LEU A 205 -10.46 3.33 -6.87
C LEU A 205 -10.28 2.00 -7.58
N ILE A 206 -11.03 0.98 -7.17
CA ILE A 206 -11.19 -0.26 -7.95
C ILE A 206 -12.57 -0.24 -8.60
N ILE A 207 -12.61 -0.35 -9.93
CA ILE A 207 -13.83 -0.40 -10.73
C ILE A 207 -13.75 -1.64 -11.63
N ASN A 208 -14.78 -2.47 -11.60
CA ASN A 208 -14.82 -3.73 -12.34
C ASN A 208 -13.56 -4.60 -12.09
N ASN A 209 -13.16 -4.69 -10.83
CA ASN A 209 -11.97 -5.44 -10.40
C ASN A 209 -10.64 -4.95 -10.98
N GLN A 210 -10.58 -3.70 -11.45
CA GLN A 210 -9.37 -3.07 -11.97
C GLN A 210 -9.11 -1.74 -11.27
N LEU A 211 -7.83 -1.42 -11.05
CA LEU A 211 -7.45 -0.11 -10.53
C LEU A 211 -7.77 0.96 -11.57
N TYR A 212 -8.54 1.95 -11.18
CA TYR A 212 -8.91 3.08 -12.02
C TYR A 212 -8.05 4.29 -11.68
N ARG A 213 -7.17 4.68 -12.60
CA ARG A 213 -6.26 5.82 -12.44
C ARG A 213 -6.74 7.09 -13.14
N GLY A 214 -7.79 7.02 -13.94
CA GLY A 214 -8.19 8.12 -14.83
C GLY A 214 -7.23 8.30 -16.00
N ALA A 215 -7.37 9.43 -16.71
CA ALA A 215 -6.57 9.71 -17.90
C ALA A 215 -5.08 9.92 -17.59
N ASN A 216 -4.77 10.67 -16.50
CA ASN A 216 -3.41 11.12 -16.17
C ASN A 216 -2.94 10.61 -14.79
N GLY A 217 -3.58 9.60 -14.22
CA GLY A 217 -3.25 9.13 -12.88
C GLY A 217 -3.90 9.93 -11.74
N GLU A 218 -4.78 10.87 -12.04
CA GLU A 218 -5.37 11.81 -11.06
C GLU A 218 -6.72 11.36 -10.49
N ALA A 219 -7.21 10.18 -10.86
CA ALA A 219 -8.42 9.65 -10.26
C ALA A 219 -8.22 9.45 -8.76
N GLY A 220 -9.17 9.90 -7.96
CA GLY A 220 -9.09 9.79 -6.51
C GLY A 220 -8.41 10.97 -5.79
N GLU A 221 -8.02 12.03 -6.49
CA GLU A 221 -7.47 13.27 -5.92
C GLU A 221 -8.57 14.11 -5.23
N ILE A 222 -9.36 13.47 -4.38
CA ILE A 222 -10.55 14.07 -3.73
C ILE A 222 -10.19 15.19 -2.77
N GLY A 223 -9.01 15.14 -2.14
CA GLY A 223 -8.52 16.17 -1.23
C GLY A 223 -8.36 17.55 -1.90
N LYS A 224 -8.14 17.57 -3.22
CA LYS A 224 -8.01 18.80 -4.01
C LYS A 224 -9.35 19.43 -4.39
N THR A 225 -10.48 18.77 -4.11
CA THR A 225 -11.81 19.32 -4.35
C THR A 225 -12.03 20.57 -3.52
N LEU A 226 -12.59 21.62 -4.13
CA LEU A 226 -12.88 22.88 -3.45
C LEU A 226 -14.26 22.81 -2.80
N VAL A 227 -14.32 23.23 -1.53
CA VAL A 227 -15.56 23.47 -0.80
C VAL A 227 -15.64 24.93 -0.43
N SER A 228 -16.83 25.52 -0.56
CA SER A 228 -17.06 26.90 -0.16
C SER A 228 -17.51 27.01 1.28
N LYS A 229 -17.02 28.05 1.97
CA LYS A 229 -17.50 28.48 3.28
C LYS A 229 -17.86 29.94 3.18
N VAL A 230 -19.08 30.29 3.58
CA VAL A 230 -19.51 31.69 3.64
C VAL A 230 -19.14 32.25 5.02
N SER A 231 -18.33 33.30 5.04
CA SER A 231 -18.02 34.08 6.24
C SER A 231 -18.16 35.57 5.91
N ASP A 232 -18.84 36.31 6.74
CA ASP A 232 -19.08 37.76 6.60
C ASP A 232 -19.58 38.18 5.19
N ASN A 233 -20.50 37.41 4.61
CA ASN A 233 -21.02 37.56 3.25
C ASN A 233 -19.95 37.41 2.13
N VAL A 234 -18.80 36.83 2.43
CA VAL A 234 -17.76 36.48 1.46
C VAL A 234 -17.70 34.97 1.34
N GLU A 235 -17.76 34.45 0.11
CA GLU A 235 -17.57 33.05 -0.19
C GLU A 235 -16.06 32.78 -0.33
N ILE A 236 -15.53 31.92 0.56
CA ILE A 236 -14.12 31.52 0.57
C ILE A 236 -14.04 30.05 0.20
N PHE A 237 -13.19 29.71 -0.75
CA PHE A 237 -12.97 28.35 -1.18
C PHE A 237 -11.74 27.77 -0.49
N HIS A 238 -11.89 26.56 0.04
CA HIS A 238 -10.83 25.77 0.65
C HIS A 238 -10.76 24.41 -0.01
N LYS A 239 -9.59 23.82 -0.09
CA LYS A 239 -9.50 22.41 -0.44
C LYS A 239 -10.07 21.56 0.70
N ILE A 240 -10.64 20.41 0.34
CA ILE A 240 -11.12 19.44 1.33
C ILE A 240 -10.00 19.05 2.29
N GLU A 241 -8.79 18.80 1.80
CA GLU A 241 -7.63 18.42 2.61
C GLU A 241 -7.19 19.49 3.62
N ASP A 242 -7.40 20.77 3.32
CA ASP A 242 -7.08 21.87 4.26
C ASP A 242 -7.99 21.89 5.49
N ILE A 243 -9.15 21.20 5.42
CA ILE A 243 -10.16 21.20 6.48
C ILE A 243 -10.30 19.83 7.14
N PHE A 244 -10.14 18.74 6.38
CA PHE A 244 -10.52 17.39 6.79
C PHE A 244 -9.35 16.40 6.78
N SER A 245 -8.11 16.86 6.61
CA SER A 245 -6.93 16.01 6.73
C SER A 245 -6.54 15.78 8.20
N GLN A 246 -5.70 14.76 8.44
CA GLN A 246 -5.09 14.53 9.75
C GLN A 246 -4.28 15.75 10.21
N GLU A 247 -3.59 16.43 9.29
CA GLU A 247 -2.81 17.64 9.61
C GLU A 247 -3.73 18.79 10.06
N ALA A 248 -4.85 18.99 9.36
CA ALA A 248 -5.86 19.99 9.76
C ALA A 248 -6.41 19.70 11.16
N LEU A 249 -6.72 18.43 11.46
CA LEU A 249 -7.18 18.01 12.79
C LEU A 249 -6.13 18.31 13.87
N LEU A 250 -4.87 17.91 13.65
CA LEU A 250 -3.80 18.17 14.62
C LEU A 250 -3.51 19.66 14.80
N HIS A 251 -3.62 20.44 13.72
CA HIS A 251 -3.47 21.90 13.78
C HIS A 251 -4.59 22.56 14.61
N ASN A 252 -5.85 22.16 14.36
CA ASN A 252 -6.99 22.67 15.12
C ASN A 252 -6.87 22.36 16.62
N LEU A 253 -6.53 21.13 16.96
CA LEU A 253 -6.31 20.72 18.35
C LEU A 253 -5.13 21.45 18.98
N SER A 254 -4.05 21.70 18.24
CA SER A 254 -2.91 22.48 18.74
C SER A 254 -3.31 23.90 19.12
N ASN A 255 -4.15 24.53 18.30
CA ASN A 255 -4.66 25.87 18.58
C ASN A 255 -5.62 25.91 19.79
N GLN A 256 -6.52 24.92 19.90
CA GLN A 256 -7.49 24.86 20.98
C GLN A 256 -6.83 24.56 22.32
N LEU A 257 -5.83 23.68 22.36
CA LEU A 257 -5.14 23.28 23.59
C LEU A 257 -3.91 24.12 23.89
N ASN A 258 -3.54 25.05 23.00
CA ASN A 258 -2.32 25.86 23.09
C ASN A 258 -1.05 25.02 23.33
N GLU A 259 -1.01 23.82 22.68
CA GLU A 259 0.05 22.85 22.79
C GLU A 259 0.26 22.15 21.45
N LYS A 260 1.52 21.87 21.04
CA LYS A 260 1.80 21.15 19.80
C LYS A 260 1.25 19.73 19.90
N MET A 261 0.22 19.44 19.11
CA MET A 261 -0.38 18.12 18.99
C MET A 261 0.37 17.26 17.98
N THR A 262 0.53 16.00 18.34
CA THR A 262 1.04 14.91 17.48
C THR A 262 0.01 13.78 17.49
N LEU A 263 0.12 12.87 16.53
CA LEU A 263 -0.77 11.70 16.49
C LEU A 263 -0.72 10.88 17.79
N SER A 264 0.47 10.70 18.36
CA SER A 264 0.64 9.99 19.64
C SER A 264 -0.07 10.70 20.79
N LYS A 265 0.02 12.03 20.89
CA LYS A 265 -0.70 12.83 21.90
C LYS A 265 -2.20 12.80 21.68
N LEU A 266 -2.65 12.88 20.43
CA LEU A 266 -4.07 12.76 20.09
C LEU A 266 -4.63 11.42 20.58
N ILE A 267 -3.95 10.31 20.28
CA ILE A 267 -4.36 8.97 20.73
C ILE A 267 -4.40 8.90 22.28
N GLN A 268 -3.37 9.43 22.94
CA GLN A 268 -3.31 9.48 24.40
C GLN A 268 -4.50 10.26 24.97
N PHE A 269 -4.71 11.49 24.56
CA PHE A 269 -5.77 12.37 25.08
C PHE A 269 -7.16 11.84 24.75
N TYR A 270 -7.34 11.19 23.58
CA TYR A 270 -8.59 10.53 23.25
C TYR A 270 -8.90 9.37 24.21
N ASN A 271 -7.89 8.54 24.51
CA ASN A 271 -8.02 7.43 25.47
C ASN A 271 -8.29 7.94 26.90
N GLU A 272 -7.71 9.08 27.28
CA GLU A 272 -7.95 9.77 28.54
C GLU A 272 -9.29 10.51 28.59
N LYS A 273 -10.07 10.46 27.47
CA LYS A 273 -11.37 11.14 27.33
C LYS A 273 -11.30 12.65 27.52
N ASN A 274 -10.22 13.29 27.06
CA ASN A 274 -10.13 14.73 27.04
C ASN A 274 -11.31 15.32 26.25
N PRO A 275 -12.16 16.19 26.85
CA PRO A 275 -13.41 16.62 26.22
C PRO A 275 -13.18 17.36 24.89
N VAL A 276 -12.14 18.20 24.80
CA VAL A 276 -11.80 18.94 23.57
C VAL A 276 -11.42 17.99 22.45
N VAL A 277 -10.60 16.98 22.75
CA VAL A 277 -10.14 16.01 21.75
C VAL A 277 -11.29 15.11 21.30
N VAL A 278 -12.16 14.66 22.21
CA VAL A 278 -13.32 13.83 21.87
C VAL A 278 -14.29 14.60 20.96
N GLU A 279 -14.60 15.87 21.30
CA GLU A 279 -15.49 16.71 20.50
C GLU A 279 -14.93 16.97 19.10
N GLU A 280 -13.64 17.33 18.98
CA GLU A 280 -13.00 17.58 17.67
C GLU A 280 -12.94 16.31 16.82
N MET A 281 -12.69 15.14 17.44
CA MET A 281 -12.72 13.84 16.75
C MET A 281 -14.13 13.49 16.23
N GLU A 282 -15.17 13.74 17.01
CA GLU A 282 -16.56 13.54 16.55
C GLU A 282 -16.89 14.46 15.37
N GLN A 283 -16.49 15.71 15.44
CA GLN A 283 -16.65 16.65 14.33
C GLN A 283 -15.88 16.20 13.09
N PHE A 284 -14.65 15.74 13.26
CA PHE A 284 -13.81 15.22 12.18
C PHE A 284 -14.46 14.00 11.51
N ILE A 285 -14.93 13.01 12.29
CA ILE A 285 -15.62 11.83 11.79
C ILE A 285 -16.87 12.21 11.01
N ASN A 286 -17.69 13.12 11.54
CA ASN A 286 -18.90 13.59 10.86
C ASN A 286 -18.59 14.29 9.52
N LYS A 287 -17.49 15.03 9.45
CA LYS A 287 -17.04 15.70 8.23
C LYS A 287 -16.57 14.68 7.19
N ILE A 288 -15.78 13.66 7.60
CA ILE A 288 -15.33 12.57 6.71
C ILE A 288 -16.51 11.75 6.21
N ALA A 289 -17.53 11.52 7.02
CA ALA A 289 -18.71 10.75 6.61
C ALA A 289 -19.56 11.40 5.50
N VAL A 290 -19.32 12.68 5.19
CA VAL A 290 -20.01 13.44 4.13
C VAL A 290 -19.17 13.48 2.83
N LEU A 291 -17.89 13.11 2.87
CA LEU A 291 -17.03 12.97 1.69
C LEU A 291 -17.43 11.76 0.85
#